data_afb6902bf883bba06e04b182170746ee
#
_entry.id   afb6902bf883bba06e04b182170746ee
#
_cell.length_a   1.000
_cell.length_b   1.000
_cell.length_c   1.000
_cell.angle_alpha   90.00
_cell.angle_beta   90.00
_cell.angle_gamma   90.00
#
_symmetry.space_group_name_H-M   'P 1'
#
loop_
_entity.id
_entity.type
_entity.pdbx_description
1 polymer ?
#
loop_
_entity_poly.entity_id
_entity_poly.type
_entity_poly.pdbx_seq_one_letter_code
_entity_poly.pdbx_strand_id
1 'polypeptide(L)'
;GRAFEDELNKKRKTGNARVNVVFVPLPRDLLARALTEGRVDLVVAQVTIRPELQALVDFTNPTRANVSEVVVTGPGAPAIGSEDDLSGKDVFARKESKYYESLVALNGRLKAKGLPPAVILEIPGNLEDDDVLEMVSAGLIPITVVDDYMAEFWRQVFPDLTVHTAVALRAGANLAVPIRRGSPKLAAELNAFLAKYGIGTAFGNMLEKRYLVSTKYAKRATSEAERKKFLAMAEFFRKYSGQYQLDYLLMAAQGYQESQLNQDAKSHVGAIGVMQIMPATGKDLNVGDITQTEANIHGGVKYMRF
;
A
#
# COMPACT_ATOMS: atom_id res chain seq x y z
N GLY A 1 10.07 4.51 -7.96
CA GLY A 1 10.74 5.79 -7.80
C GLY A 1 12.18 5.70 -8.26
N ARG A 2 13.08 5.10 -7.48
CA ARG A 2 14.53 5.09 -7.74
C ARG A 2 14.93 4.60 -9.15
N ALA A 3 14.37 3.48 -9.60
CA ALA A 3 14.67 2.98 -10.95
C ALA A 3 14.23 3.96 -12.06
N PHE A 4 13.11 4.67 -11.87
CA PHE A 4 12.66 5.71 -12.81
C PHE A 4 13.58 6.94 -12.76
N GLU A 5 14.00 7.38 -11.59
CA GLU A 5 14.96 8.46 -11.39
C GLU A 5 16.28 8.15 -12.09
N ASP A 6 16.83 6.95 -11.88
CA ASP A 6 18.10 6.52 -12.50
C ASP A 6 17.99 6.48 -14.04
N GLU A 7 16.87 5.98 -14.57
CA GLU A 7 16.64 5.93 -16.02
C GLU A 7 16.54 7.33 -16.64
N LEU A 8 15.82 8.26 -15.99
CA LEU A 8 15.72 9.65 -16.42
C LEU A 8 17.08 10.34 -16.45
N ASN A 9 17.86 10.21 -15.37
CA ASN A 9 19.16 10.85 -15.25
C ASN A 9 20.16 10.28 -16.23
N LYS A 10 20.14 8.96 -16.45
CA LYS A 10 20.99 8.31 -17.47
C LYS A 10 20.66 8.79 -18.87
N LYS A 11 19.37 8.83 -19.23
CA LYS A 11 18.88 9.27 -20.54
C LYS A 11 19.23 10.73 -20.81
N ARG A 12 19.07 11.59 -19.83
CA ARG A 12 19.28 13.04 -19.94
C ARG A 12 20.74 13.47 -19.78
N LYS A 13 21.63 12.58 -19.37
CA LYS A 13 23.05 12.88 -19.07
C LYS A 13 23.20 14.10 -18.14
N THR A 14 22.37 14.14 -17.09
CA THR A 14 22.14 15.32 -16.24
C THR A 14 23.38 15.77 -15.45
N GLY A 15 24.42 14.96 -15.35
CA GLY A 15 25.62 15.30 -14.57
C GLY A 15 25.24 15.66 -13.11
N ASN A 16 25.59 16.87 -12.70
CA ASN A 16 25.29 17.40 -11.37
C ASN A 16 23.85 17.94 -11.23
N ALA A 17 23.15 18.22 -12.34
CA ALA A 17 21.76 18.70 -12.36
C ALA A 17 20.78 17.52 -12.41
N ARG A 18 20.80 16.65 -11.39
CA ARG A 18 19.98 15.46 -11.33
C ARG A 18 18.49 15.79 -11.14
N VAL A 19 17.63 14.99 -11.77
CA VAL A 19 16.21 14.92 -11.44
C VAL A 19 16.07 13.98 -10.25
N ASN A 20 15.40 14.42 -9.20
CA ASN A 20 15.10 13.59 -8.04
C ASN A 20 13.61 13.25 -8.00
N VAL A 21 13.27 12.01 -7.69
CA VAL A 21 11.90 11.57 -7.43
C VAL A 21 11.64 11.65 -5.94
N VAL A 22 10.79 12.60 -5.54
CA VAL A 22 10.41 12.81 -4.14
C VAL A 22 9.05 12.15 -3.88
N PHE A 23 8.97 11.31 -2.85
CA PHE A 23 7.72 10.73 -2.40
C PHE A 23 7.04 11.66 -1.40
N VAL A 24 5.78 11.99 -1.66
CA VAL A 24 4.93 12.79 -0.79
C VAL A 24 3.78 11.89 -0.31
N PRO A 25 3.79 11.41 0.93
CA PRO A 25 2.69 10.64 1.49
C PRO A 25 1.44 11.49 1.59
N LEU A 26 0.33 11.00 1.06
CA LEU A 26 -0.97 11.68 1.07
C LEU A 26 -2.09 10.67 1.32
N PRO A 27 -3.14 11.04 2.06
CA PRO A 27 -4.39 10.26 2.14
C PRO A 27 -4.99 10.05 0.74
N ARG A 28 -5.70 8.93 0.55
CA ARG A 28 -6.24 8.54 -0.77
C ARG A 28 -7.23 9.55 -1.34
N ASP A 29 -8.06 10.14 -0.51
CA ASP A 29 -9.05 11.17 -0.85
C ASP A 29 -8.42 12.46 -1.39
N LEU A 30 -7.17 12.74 -1.04
CA LEU A 30 -6.43 13.92 -1.49
C LEU A 30 -5.61 13.71 -2.77
N LEU A 31 -5.47 12.47 -3.27
CA LEU A 31 -4.57 12.17 -4.40
C LEU A 31 -4.95 12.90 -5.69
N ALA A 32 -6.23 12.85 -6.09
CA ALA A 32 -6.68 13.55 -7.30
C ALA A 32 -6.55 15.08 -7.16
N ARG A 33 -6.89 15.60 -5.99
CA ARG A 33 -6.76 17.03 -5.67
C ARG A 33 -5.30 17.49 -5.71
N ALA A 34 -4.38 16.71 -5.17
CA ALA A 34 -2.95 17.02 -5.17
C ALA A 34 -2.37 17.13 -6.60
N LEU A 35 -2.88 16.30 -7.56
CA LEU A 35 -2.53 16.40 -8.98
C LEU A 35 -3.10 17.68 -9.61
N THR A 36 -4.38 17.96 -9.38
CA THR A 36 -5.04 19.14 -9.99
C THR A 36 -4.51 20.45 -9.44
N GLU A 37 -4.11 20.51 -8.18
CA GLU A 37 -3.47 21.65 -7.54
C GLU A 37 -1.95 21.77 -7.85
N GLY A 38 -1.37 20.79 -8.56
CA GLY A 38 0.05 20.79 -8.90
C GLY A 38 1.01 20.54 -7.73
N ARG A 39 0.50 19.99 -6.61
CA ARG A 39 1.36 19.62 -5.45
C ARG A 39 2.18 18.37 -5.72
N VAL A 40 1.71 17.49 -6.61
CA VAL A 40 2.43 16.32 -7.11
C VAL A 40 2.31 16.23 -8.63
N ASP A 41 3.23 15.53 -9.28
CA ASP A 41 3.25 15.37 -10.73
C ASP A 41 2.58 14.07 -11.19
N LEU A 42 2.62 13.04 -10.33
CA LEU A 42 2.05 11.71 -10.58
C LEU A 42 1.64 11.04 -9.26
N VAL A 43 0.75 10.05 -9.34
CA VAL A 43 0.30 9.25 -8.19
C VAL A 43 0.59 7.77 -8.42
N VAL A 44 1.23 7.11 -7.46
CA VAL A 44 1.52 5.68 -7.49
C VAL A 44 0.66 4.97 -6.43
N ALA A 45 -0.61 4.70 -6.78
CA ALA A 45 -1.59 4.13 -5.87
C ALA A 45 -2.57 3.14 -6.53
N GLN A 46 -2.16 2.48 -7.61
CA GLN A 46 -3.00 1.49 -8.34
C GLN A 46 -4.40 2.04 -8.68
N VAL A 47 -4.43 3.18 -9.35
CA VAL A 47 -5.68 3.90 -9.62
C VAL A 47 -6.37 3.32 -10.86
N THR A 48 -7.64 2.98 -10.73
CA THR A 48 -8.49 2.55 -11.86
C THR A 48 -8.76 3.72 -12.79
N ILE A 49 -8.57 3.51 -14.09
CA ILE A 49 -8.96 4.47 -15.12
C ILE A 49 -10.50 4.55 -15.14
N ARG A 50 -11.04 5.72 -14.84
CA ARG A 50 -12.49 5.99 -14.80
C ARG A 50 -12.79 7.31 -15.50
N PRO A 51 -13.94 7.45 -16.17
CA PRO A 51 -14.31 8.68 -16.88
C PRO A 51 -14.25 9.94 -16.01
N GLU A 52 -14.69 9.83 -14.74
CA GLU A 52 -14.70 10.95 -13.78
C GLU A 52 -13.29 11.44 -13.47
N LEU A 53 -12.33 10.52 -13.34
CA LEU A 53 -10.93 10.88 -13.11
C LEU A 53 -10.25 11.34 -14.41
N GLN A 54 -10.58 10.75 -15.57
CA GLN A 54 -10.05 11.18 -16.86
C GLN A 54 -10.46 12.63 -17.22
N ALA A 55 -11.57 13.10 -16.67
CA ALA A 55 -11.96 14.50 -16.78
C ALA A 55 -11.03 15.47 -16.03
N LEU A 56 -10.30 14.98 -15.02
CA LEU A 56 -9.47 15.78 -14.10
C LEU A 56 -7.97 15.62 -14.34
N VAL A 57 -7.53 14.41 -14.69
CA VAL A 57 -6.12 14.04 -14.80
C VAL A 57 -5.86 13.24 -16.07
N ASP A 58 -4.60 13.18 -16.52
CA ASP A 58 -4.18 12.25 -17.56
C ASP A 58 -3.68 10.94 -16.94
N PHE A 59 -3.56 9.89 -17.73
CA PHE A 59 -3.08 8.58 -17.30
C PHE A 59 -1.94 8.08 -18.19
N THR A 60 -1.07 7.27 -17.61
CA THR A 60 -0.15 6.44 -18.40
C THR A 60 -0.91 5.32 -19.12
N ASN A 61 -0.21 4.57 -19.96
CA ASN A 61 -0.68 3.25 -20.39
C ASN A 61 -0.99 2.38 -19.15
N PRO A 62 -1.94 1.44 -19.25
CA PRO A 62 -2.26 0.56 -18.14
C PRO A 62 -1.04 -0.17 -17.57
N THR A 63 -0.91 -0.16 -16.26
CA THR A 63 0.09 -0.96 -15.52
C THR A 63 -0.43 -2.36 -15.22
N ARG A 64 -1.76 -2.52 -15.16
CA ARG A 64 -2.47 -3.79 -15.04
C ARG A 64 -3.81 -3.68 -15.77
N ALA A 65 -4.15 -4.70 -16.52
CA ALA A 65 -5.41 -4.77 -17.27
C ALA A 65 -6.32 -5.89 -16.76
N ASN A 66 -7.59 -5.82 -17.13
CA ASN A 66 -8.62 -6.83 -16.84
C ASN A 66 -8.81 -7.12 -15.34
N VAL A 67 -8.71 -6.09 -14.50
CA VAL A 67 -8.95 -6.20 -13.07
C VAL A 67 -10.45 -6.21 -12.80
N SER A 68 -10.89 -7.11 -11.92
CA SER A 68 -12.27 -7.23 -11.48
C SER A 68 -12.39 -6.90 -9.99
N GLU A 69 -13.46 -6.21 -9.62
CA GLU A 69 -13.80 -5.92 -8.21
C GLU A 69 -14.68 -7.07 -7.70
N VAL A 70 -14.11 -7.99 -6.93
CA VAL A 70 -14.76 -9.22 -6.48
C VAL A 70 -15.20 -9.15 -5.02
N VAL A 71 -16.26 -9.89 -4.70
CA VAL A 71 -16.74 -10.04 -3.32
C VAL A 71 -15.83 -10.99 -2.55
N VAL A 72 -15.50 -10.61 -1.32
CA VAL A 72 -14.74 -11.45 -0.37
C VAL A 72 -15.52 -11.56 0.92
N THR A 73 -15.62 -12.78 1.45
CA THR A 73 -16.33 -13.07 2.69
C THR A 73 -15.44 -13.77 3.70
N GLY A 74 -15.77 -13.58 4.98
CA GLY A 74 -15.12 -14.23 6.12
C GLY A 74 -15.93 -15.39 6.71
N PRO A 75 -15.44 -15.95 7.83
CA PRO A 75 -16.14 -17.01 8.57
C PRO A 75 -17.55 -16.59 8.98
N GLY A 76 -18.52 -17.49 8.79
CA GLY A 76 -19.91 -17.25 9.18
C GLY A 76 -20.69 -16.28 8.27
N ALA A 77 -20.09 -15.76 7.22
CA ALA A 77 -20.80 -14.96 6.23
C ALA A 77 -21.79 -15.82 5.42
N PRO A 78 -22.88 -15.20 4.90
CA PRO A 78 -23.84 -15.93 4.07
C PRO A 78 -23.20 -16.40 2.76
N ALA A 79 -23.76 -17.45 2.16
CA ALA A 79 -23.34 -17.90 0.84
C ALA A 79 -23.64 -16.81 -0.21
N ILE A 80 -22.66 -16.55 -1.07
CA ILE A 80 -22.76 -15.58 -2.17
C ILE A 80 -22.46 -16.29 -3.47
N GLY A 81 -23.44 -16.44 -4.35
CA GLY A 81 -23.31 -17.04 -5.68
C GLY A 81 -23.55 -16.04 -6.81
N SER A 82 -24.16 -14.89 -6.50
CA SER A 82 -24.45 -13.81 -7.45
C SER A 82 -24.40 -12.45 -6.76
N GLU A 83 -24.41 -11.37 -7.53
CA GLU A 83 -24.50 -10.01 -6.97
C GLU A 83 -25.84 -9.75 -6.24
N ASP A 84 -26.91 -10.47 -6.61
CA ASP A 84 -28.23 -10.34 -5.98
C ASP A 84 -28.25 -10.86 -4.55
N ASP A 85 -27.34 -11.78 -4.19
CA ASP A 85 -27.21 -12.32 -2.83
C ASP A 85 -26.68 -11.27 -1.83
N LEU A 86 -26.16 -10.15 -2.32
CA LEU A 86 -25.78 -8.99 -1.48
C LEU A 86 -26.97 -8.16 -1.05
N SER A 87 -28.18 -8.42 -1.60
CA SER A 87 -29.41 -7.71 -1.22
C SER A 87 -29.67 -7.82 0.28
N GLY A 88 -29.79 -6.68 0.96
CA GLY A 88 -30.04 -6.58 2.39
C GLY A 88 -28.87 -7.02 3.28
N LYS A 89 -27.68 -7.28 2.72
CA LYS A 89 -26.50 -7.68 3.49
C LYS A 89 -25.61 -6.48 3.82
N ASP A 90 -24.93 -6.58 4.96
CA ASP A 90 -23.90 -5.62 5.37
C ASP A 90 -22.63 -5.84 4.55
N VAL A 91 -22.24 -4.84 3.78
CA VAL A 91 -21.01 -4.84 2.96
C VAL A 91 -20.16 -3.65 3.36
N PHE A 92 -18.91 -3.92 3.72
CA PHE A 92 -18.00 -2.93 4.25
C PHE A 92 -17.08 -2.38 3.16
N ALA A 93 -17.00 -1.04 3.05
CA ALA A 93 -16.11 -0.37 2.10
C ALA A 93 -15.71 1.02 2.60
N ARG A 94 -14.54 1.49 2.18
CA ARG A 94 -14.15 2.89 2.41
C ARG A 94 -14.98 3.80 1.49
N LYS A 95 -15.49 4.89 2.03
CA LYS A 95 -16.36 5.82 1.29
C LYS A 95 -15.70 6.41 0.04
N GLU A 96 -14.42 6.71 0.10
CA GLU A 96 -13.65 7.31 -0.98
C GLU A 96 -13.06 6.27 -1.95
N SER A 97 -13.42 4.98 -1.77
CA SER A 97 -12.93 3.90 -2.63
C SER A 97 -13.81 3.72 -3.87
N LYS A 98 -13.21 3.20 -4.93
CA LYS A 98 -13.94 2.72 -6.12
C LYS A 98 -14.93 1.61 -5.79
N TYR A 99 -14.68 0.82 -4.76
CA TYR A 99 -15.56 -0.26 -4.29
C TYR A 99 -16.88 0.29 -3.74
N TYR A 100 -16.82 1.40 -3.01
CA TYR A 100 -18.04 2.09 -2.55
C TYR A 100 -18.91 2.53 -3.74
N GLU A 101 -18.30 3.12 -4.76
CA GLU A 101 -19.01 3.52 -5.98
C GLU A 101 -19.66 2.32 -6.69
N SER A 102 -18.95 1.19 -6.77
CA SER A 102 -19.46 -0.05 -7.35
C SER A 102 -20.63 -0.64 -6.55
N LEU A 103 -20.60 -0.52 -5.22
CA LEU A 103 -21.71 -0.91 -4.35
C LEU A 103 -22.92 0.01 -4.52
N VAL A 104 -22.72 1.32 -4.67
CA VAL A 104 -23.80 2.25 -4.98
C VAL A 104 -24.43 1.91 -6.34
N ALA A 105 -23.62 1.59 -7.35
CA ALA A 105 -24.12 1.14 -8.64
C ALA A 105 -24.86 -0.21 -8.56
N LEU A 106 -24.39 -1.16 -7.75
CA LEU A 106 -25.09 -2.40 -7.42
C LEU A 106 -26.47 -2.12 -6.81
N ASN A 107 -26.56 -1.22 -5.84
CA ASN A 107 -27.82 -0.85 -5.21
C ASN A 107 -28.84 -0.28 -6.24
N GLY A 108 -28.36 0.44 -7.25
CA GLY A 108 -29.19 0.85 -8.40
C GLY A 108 -29.74 -0.36 -9.18
N ARG A 109 -28.90 -1.38 -9.43
CA ARG A 109 -29.31 -2.61 -10.13
C ARG A 109 -30.29 -3.46 -9.30
N LEU A 110 -30.03 -3.61 -7.98
CA LEU A 110 -30.93 -4.31 -7.06
C LEU A 110 -32.31 -3.64 -7.01
N LYS A 111 -32.33 -2.32 -6.87
CA LYS A 111 -33.58 -1.54 -6.90
C LYS A 111 -34.38 -1.75 -8.19
N ALA A 112 -33.72 -1.76 -9.36
CA ALA A 112 -34.36 -2.02 -10.64
C ALA A 112 -34.99 -3.43 -10.72
N LYS A 113 -34.47 -4.40 -9.95
CA LYS A 113 -35.00 -5.76 -9.82
C LYS A 113 -36.05 -5.88 -8.71
N GLY A 114 -36.39 -4.81 -7.99
CA GLY A 114 -37.31 -4.84 -6.85
C GLY A 114 -36.70 -5.48 -5.58
N LEU A 115 -35.38 -5.61 -5.52
CA LEU A 115 -34.66 -6.17 -4.37
C LEU A 115 -34.23 -5.05 -3.39
N PRO A 116 -34.20 -5.33 -2.08
CA PRO A 116 -33.61 -4.43 -1.09
C PRO A 116 -32.15 -4.08 -1.43
N PRO A 117 -31.70 -2.84 -1.17
CA PRO A 117 -30.29 -2.49 -1.37
C PRO A 117 -29.38 -3.24 -0.40
N ALA A 118 -28.14 -3.48 -0.77
CA ALA A 118 -27.07 -3.83 0.16
C ALA A 118 -26.84 -2.67 1.14
N VAL A 119 -26.58 -2.99 2.40
CA VAL A 119 -26.27 -2.00 3.44
C VAL A 119 -24.76 -1.72 3.37
N ILE A 120 -24.39 -0.55 2.86
CA ILE A 120 -22.97 -0.17 2.75
C ILE A 120 -22.52 0.45 4.07
N LEU A 121 -21.62 -0.22 4.77
CA LEU A 121 -21.04 0.24 6.03
C LEU A 121 -19.64 0.80 5.77
N GLU A 122 -19.41 2.03 6.27
CA GLU A 122 -18.17 2.74 6.03
C GLU A 122 -17.05 2.24 6.94
N ILE A 123 -15.87 2.02 6.36
CA ILE A 123 -14.62 1.71 7.05
C ILE A 123 -13.78 2.99 7.11
N PRO A 124 -13.01 3.22 8.20
CA PRO A 124 -12.08 4.34 8.28
C PRO A 124 -11.14 4.43 7.08
N GLY A 125 -11.00 5.64 6.50
CA GLY A 125 -10.24 5.88 5.27
C GLY A 125 -8.74 5.63 5.37
N ASN A 126 -8.20 5.48 6.60
CA ASN A 126 -6.79 5.16 6.86
C ASN A 126 -6.48 3.65 6.84
N LEU A 127 -7.50 2.78 6.74
CA LEU A 127 -7.31 1.34 6.57
C LEU A 127 -7.12 1.02 5.08
N GLU A 128 -6.12 0.21 4.76
CA GLU A 128 -5.86 -0.27 3.40
C GLU A 128 -6.60 -1.58 3.11
N ASP A 129 -6.53 -2.07 1.88
CA ASP A 129 -7.28 -3.27 1.46
C ASP A 129 -6.85 -4.52 2.23
N ASP A 130 -5.58 -4.61 2.59
CA ASP A 130 -5.04 -5.72 3.41
C ASP A 130 -5.53 -5.68 4.86
N ASP A 131 -5.63 -4.50 5.47
CA ASP A 131 -6.22 -4.35 6.81
C ASP A 131 -7.69 -4.82 6.81
N VAL A 132 -8.44 -4.44 5.77
CA VAL A 132 -9.85 -4.83 5.61
C VAL A 132 -9.98 -6.35 5.42
N LEU A 133 -9.11 -6.96 4.60
CA LEU A 133 -9.10 -8.41 4.39
C LEU A 133 -8.71 -9.18 5.65
N GLU A 134 -7.80 -8.64 6.47
CA GLU A 134 -7.49 -9.21 7.79
C GLU A 134 -8.70 -9.17 8.71
N MET A 135 -9.44 -8.04 8.76
CA MET A 135 -10.68 -7.92 9.53
C MET A 135 -11.76 -8.92 9.06
N VAL A 136 -11.87 -9.14 7.75
CA VAL A 136 -12.78 -10.13 7.17
C VAL A 136 -12.38 -11.54 7.60
N SER A 137 -11.10 -11.88 7.48
CA SER A 137 -10.57 -13.20 7.89
C SER A 137 -10.76 -13.45 9.40
N ALA A 138 -10.62 -12.42 10.22
CA ALA A 138 -10.85 -12.49 11.67
C ALA A 138 -12.33 -12.55 12.07
N GLY A 139 -13.26 -12.46 11.11
CA GLY A 139 -14.71 -12.45 11.37
C GLY A 139 -15.23 -11.16 12.01
N LEU A 140 -14.44 -10.09 12.00
CA LEU A 140 -14.85 -8.78 12.54
C LEU A 140 -15.84 -8.07 11.60
N ILE A 141 -15.71 -8.28 10.31
CA ILE A 141 -16.63 -7.84 9.27
C ILE A 141 -16.95 -9.00 8.32
N PRO A 142 -18.21 -9.18 7.89
CA PRO A 142 -18.59 -10.37 7.13
C PRO A 142 -18.22 -10.33 5.66
N ILE A 143 -18.39 -9.17 5.00
CA ILE A 143 -18.29 -9.03 3.53
C ILE A 143 -17.58 -7.74 3.18
N THR A 144 -16.67 -7.81 2.21
CA THR A 144 -16.07 -6.66 1.54
C THR A 144 -15.91 -6.88 0.04
N VAL A 145 -15.42 -5.86 -0.66
CA VAL A 145 -15.11 -5.89 -2.10
C VAL A 145 -13.70 -5.39 -2.30
N VAL A 146 -12.89 -6.11 -3.05
CA VAL A 146 -11.52 -5.72 -3.42
C VAL A 146 -11.19 -6.17 -4.84
N ASP A 147 -10.07 -5.73 -5.37
CA ASP A 147 -9.55 -6.20 -6.66
C ASP A 147 -9.19 -7.69 -6.59
N ASP A 148 -9.51 -8.41 -7.65
CA ASP A 148 -9.33 -9.88 -7.77
C ASP A 148 -7.90 -10.33 -7.47
N TYR A 149 -6.89 -9.66 -8.02
CA TYR A 149 -5.49 -10.01 -7.79
C TYR A 149 -5.04 -9.75 -6.33
N MET A 150 -5.65 -8.78 -5.63
CA MET A 150 -5.42 -8.53 -4.20
C MET A 150 -6.09 -9.63 -3.36
N ALA A 151 -7.35 -9.96 -3.66
CA ALA A 151 -8.07 -11.04 -3.01
C ALA A 151 -7.31 -12.38 -3.14
N GLU A 152 -6.83 -12.71 -4.36
CA GLU A 152 -6.08 -13.93 -4.64
C GLU A 152 -4.71 -13.99 -3.92
N PHE A 153 -4.04 -12.85 -3.77
CA PHE A 153 -2.81 -12.78 -3.00
C PHE A 153 -3.07 -12.98 -1.50
N TRP A 154 -4.00 -12.22 -0.94
CA TRP A 154 -4.21 -12.20 0.51
C TRP A 154 -4.92 -13.45 1.05
N ARG A 155 -5.75 -14.16 0.26
CA ARG A 155 -6.31 -15.46 0.69
C ARG A 155 -5.24 -16.52 0.96
N GLN A 156 -4.03 -16.36 0.42
CA GLN A 156 -2.90 -17.25 0.73
C GLN A 156 -2.25 -16.91 2.08
N VAL A 157 -2.47 -15.70 2.59
CA VAL A 157 -1.99 -15.20 3.89
C VAL A 157 -3.07 -15.40 4.95
N PHE A 158 -4.31 -15.07 4.61
CA PHE A 158 -5.49 -15.17 5.46
C PHE A 158 -6.38 -16.34 4.98
N PRO A 159 -6.22 -17.54 5.56
CA PRO A 159 -6.82 -18.77 5.01
C PRO A 159 -8.35 -18.82 5.16
N ASP A 160 -8.92 -18.02 6.06
CA ASP A 160 -10.37 -18.00 6.34
C ASP A 160 -11.15 -17.08 5.38
N LEU A 161 -10.48 -16.50 4.38
CA LEU A 161 -11.12 -15.73 3.33
C LEU A 161 -11.71 -16.64 2.24
N THR A 162 -12.95 -16.37 1.87
CA THR A 162 -13.59 -16.92 0.68
C THR A 162 -13.68 -15.86 -0.41
N VAL A 163 -13.04 -16.07 -1.54
CA VAL A 163 -13.03 -15.15 -2.70
C VAL A 163 -14.06 -15.63 -3.72
N HIS A 164 -15.05 -14.80 -4.01
CA HIS A 164 -16.13 -15.11 -4.96
C HIS A 164 -15.78 -14.56 -6.36
N THR A 165 -14.87 -15.22 -7.06
CA THR A 165 -14.35 -14.77 -8.37
C THR A 165 -15.42 -14.66 -9.45
N ALA A 166 -16.52 -15.42 -9.33
CA ALA A 166 -17.67 -15.35 -10.23
C ALA A 166 -18.60 -14.14 -9.93
N VAL A 167 -18.42 -13.48 -8.79
CA VAL A 167 -19.27 -12.36 -8.36
C VAL A 167 -18.46 -11.08 -8.38
N ALA A 168 -18.43 -10.44 -9.55
CA ALA A 168 -17.71 -9.21 -9.79
C ALA A 168 -18.66 -8.03 -9.94
N LEU A 169 -18.55 -7.03 -9.08
CA LEU A 169 -19.35 -5.79 -9.17
C LEU A 169 -18.95 -4.93 -10.36
N ARG A 170 -17.69 -5.00 -10.75
CA ARG A 170 -17.08 -4.41 -11.94
C ARG A 170 -16.04 -5.36 -12.49
N ALA A 171 -15.96 -5.51 -13.81
CA ALA A 171 -14.98 -6.35 -14.49
C ALA A 171 -14.27 -5.59 -15.62
N GLY A 172 -13.10 -6.08 -16.01
CA GLY A 172 -12.34 -5.56 -17.15
C GLY A 172 -11.73 -4.17 -16.95
N ALA A 173 -11.54 -3.75 -15.69
CA ALA A 173 -10.95 -2.44 -15.39
C ALA A 173 -9.44 -2.42 -15.68
N ASN A 174 -8.92 -1.25 -16.01
CA ASN A 174 -7.49 -1.01 -16.20
C ASN A 174 -6.97 -0.11 -15.08
N LEU A 175 -5.84 -0.50 -14.47
CA LEU A 175 -5.10 0.32 -13.52
C LEU A 175 -3.98 1.05 -14.24
N ALA A 176 -3.75 2.31 -13.90
CA ALA A 176 -2.67 3.11 -14.46
C ALA A 176 -2.12 4.11 -13.42
N VAL A 177 -1.07 4.81 -13.80
CA VAL A 177 -0.50 5.91 -13.02
C VAL A 177 -1.17 7.21 -13.46
N PRO A 178 -2.00 7.86 -12.60
CA PRO A 178 -2.50 9.19 -12.90
C PRO A 178 -1.37 10.21 -12.86
N ILE A 179 -1.41 11.14 -13.79
CA ILE A 179 -0.45 12.23 -13.91
C ILE A 179 -1.20 13.56 -14.04
N ARG A 180 -0.54 14.65 -13.70
CA ARG A 180 -1.11 15.98 -13.87
C ARG A 180 -1.48 16.22 -15.33
N ARG A 181 -2.68 16.75 -15.54
CA ARG A 181 -3.23 17.02 -16.87
C ARG A 181 -2.31 17.94 -17.68
N GLY A 182 -2.21 17.67 -18.98
CA GLY A 182 -1.38 18.45 -19.89
C GLY A 182 0.14 18.24 -19.70
N SER A 183 0.56 17.06 -19.22
CA SER A 183 1.97 16.69 -19.02
C SER A 183 2.47 15.64 -20.02
N PRO A 184 2.42 15.91 -21.37
CA PRO A 184 2.71 14.90 -22.40
C PRO A 184 4.15 14.38 -22.34
N LYS A 185 5.10 15.21 -21.94
CA LYS A 185 6.51 14.78 -21.77
C LYS A 185 6.67 13.78 -20.63
N LEU A 186 6.00 14.02 -19.49
CA LEU A 186 6.00 13.10 -18.36
C LEU A 186 5.31 11.79 -18.73
N ALA A 187 4.15 11.86 -19.42
CA ALA A 187 3.45 10.70 -19.93
C ALA A 187 4.34 9.83 -20.82
N ALA A 188 5.03 10.44 -21.77
CA ALA A 188 5.94 9.74 -22.70
C ALA A 188 7.10 9.05 -21.95
N GLU A 189 7.73 9.73 -20.98
CA GLU A 189 8.83 9.16 -20.18
C GLU A 189 8.34 8.00 -19.29
N LEU A 190 7.19 8.15 -18.64
CA LEU A 190 6.59 7.08 -17.83
C LEU A 190 6.18 5.88 -18.68
N ASN A 191 5.55 6.10 -19.84
CA ASN A 191 5.17 5.02 -20.74
C ASN A 191 6.38 4.27 -21.30
N ALA A 192 7.46 4.98 -21.65
CA ALA A 192 8.71 4.36 -22.05
C ALA A 192 9.34 3.53 -20.91
N PHE A 193 9.28 4.05 -19.68
CA PHE A 193 9.75 3.32 -18.50
C PHE A 193 8.89 2.08 -18.23
N LEU A 194 7.57 2.19 -18.29
CA LEU A 194 6.64 1.05 -18.07
C LEU A 194 6.81 -0.02 -19.15
N ALA A 195 7.05 0.35 -20.41
CA ALA A 195 7.32 -0.59 -21.48
C ALA A 195 8.62 -1.39 -21.23
N LYS A 196 9.60 -0.79 -20.58
CA LYS A 196 10.91 -1.42 -20.28
C LYS A 196 10.93 -2.20 -18.98
N TYR A 197 10.17 -1.76 -17.96
CA TYR A 197 10.24 -2.25 -16.57
C TYR A 197 8.92 -2.69 -15.98
N GLY A 198 7.80 -2.58 -16.69
CA GLY A 198 6.47 -2.96 -16.24
C GLY A 198 6.22 -4.48 -16.26
N ILE A 199 5.04 -4.88 -15.82
CA ILE A 199 4.55 -6.26 -15.90
C ILE A 199 4.67 -6.76 -17.34
N GLY A 200 5.10 -8.02 -17.53
CA GLY A 200 5.43 -8.60 -18.84
C GLY A 200 6.91 -8.51 -19.20
N THR A 201 7.70 -7.68 -18.51
CA THR A 201 9.17 -7.63 -18.65
C THR A 201 9.85 -8.45 -17.55
N ALA A 202 11.14 -8.81 -17.77
CA ALA A 202 11.90 -9.55 -16.75
C ALA A 202 11.92 -8.84 -15.39
N PHE A 203 12.11 -7.51 -15.39
CA PHE A 203 12.15 -6.73 -14.15
C PHE A 203 10.75 -6.62 -13.50
N GLY A 204 9.72 -6.29 -14.28
CA GLY A 204 8.35 -6.20 -13.78
C GLY A 204 7.85 -7.53 -13.22
N ASN A 205 8.09 -8.63 -13.92
CA ASN A 205 7.71 -9.98 -13.48
C ASN A 205 8.48 -10.42 -12.22
N MET A 206 9.74 -10.01 -12.08
CA MET A 206 10.52 -10.25 -10.87
C MET A 206 9.89 -9.53 -9.66
N LEU A 207 9.49 -8.26 -9.83
CA LEU A 207 8.81 -7.51 -8.77
C LEU A 207 7.43 -8.08 -8.46
N GLU A 208 6.64 -8.43 -9.47
CA GLU A 208 5.33 -9.07 -9.29
C GLU A 208 5.46 -10.39 -8.52
N LYS A 209 6.41 -11.25 -8.93
CA LYS A 209 6.69 -12.51 -8.22
C LYS A 209 7.10 -12.28 -6.76
N ARG A 210 7.88 -11.23 -6.50
CA ARG A 210 8.39 -10.92 -5.15
C ARG A 210 7.29 -10.40 -4.23
N TYR A 211 6.39 -9.54 -4.71
CA TYR A 211 5.47 -8.77 -3.87
C TYR A 211 3.99 -9.15 -4.02
N LEU A 212 3.59 -9.78 -5.13
CA LEU A 212 2.19 -10.14 -5.41
C LEU A 212 1.96 -11.64 -5.72
N VAL A 213 3.03 -12.46 -5.69
CA VAL A 213 2.92 -13.92 -5.81
C VAL A 213 3.50 -14.61 -4.60
N SER A 214 4.71 -14.21 -4.17
CA SER A 214 5.35 -14.78 -2.98
C SER A 214 4.75 -14.17 -1.70
N THR A 215 4.12 -15.00 -0.89
CA THR A 215 3.56 -14.59 0.42
C THR A 215 4.58 -14.54 1.54
N LYS A 216 5.84 -14.87 1.28
CA LYS A 216 6.89 -14.92 2.33
C LYS A 216 7.01 -13.64 3.13
N TYR A 217 6.96 -12.50 2.45
CA TYR A 217 7.02 -11.19 3.08
C TYR A 217 5.79 -10.94 3.98
N ALA A 218 4.59 -11.10 3.43
CA ALA A 218 3.34 -10.86 4.15
C ALA A 218 3.19 -11.80 5.36
N LYS A 219 3.37 -13.11 5.16
CA LYS A 219 3.32 -14.11 6.26
C LYS A 219 4.36 -13.85 7.35
N ARG A 220 5.51 -13.32 6.99
CA ARG A 220 6.52 -12.95 7.97
C ARG A 220 6.09 -11.71 8.75
N ALA A 221 5.67 -10.64 8.07
CA ALA A 221 5.27 -9.38 8.69
C ALA A 221 4.08 -9.55 9.65
N THR A 222 3.13 -10.44 9.33
CA THR A 222 1.94 -10.74 10.16
C THR A 222 2.18 -11.84 11.20
N SER A 223 3.40 -12.41 11.30
CA SER A 223 3.66 -13.51 12.22
C SER A 223 3.66 -13.05 13.69
N GLU A 224 3.21 -13.94 14.58
CA GLU A 224 3.25 -13.74 16.04
C GLU A 224 4.64 -13.38 16.55
N ALA A 225 5.69 -13.96 15.94
CA ALA A 225 7.09 -13.69 16.31
C ALA A 225 7.49 -12.24 16.01
N GLU A 226 7.13 -11.73 14.84
CA GLU A 226 7.44 -10.33 14.46
C GLU A 226 6.60 -9.35 15.28
N ARG A 227 5.33 -9.68 15.55
CA ARG A 227 4.46 -8.90 16.44
C ARG A 227 5.04 -8.79 17.85
N LYS A 228 5.54 -9.90 18.43
CA LYS A 228 6.21 -9.89 19.73
C LYS A 228 7.45 -9.01 19.76
N LYS A 229 8.28 -9.05 18.71
CA LYS A 229 9.43 -8.15 18.58
C LYS A 229 9.01 -6.68 18.58
N PHE A 230 8.02 -6.32 17.76
CA PHE A 230 7.50 -4.95 17.71
C PHE A 230 6.96 -4.52 19.08
N LEU A 231 6.11 -5.33 19.71
CA LEU A 231 5.52 -5.00 21.01
C LEU A 231 6.57 -4.82 22.11
N ALA A 232 7.64 -5.62 22.10
CA ALA A 232 8.75 -5.50 23.06
C ALA A 232 9.51 -4.17 22.92
N MET A 233 9.45 -3.51 21.77
CA MET A 233 10.19 -2.28 21.47
C MET A 233 9.27 -1.05 21.31
N ALA A 234 7.95 -1.24 21.22
CA ALA A 234 6.98 -0.19 20.92
C ALA A 234 7.05 1.00 21.88
N GLU A 235 7.27 0.73 23.18
CA GLU A 235 7.39 1.80 24.19
C GLU A 235 8.64 2.67 23.97
N PHE A 236 9.77 2.08 23.54
CA PHE A 236 10.97 2.84 23.22
C PHE A 236 10.75 3.72 21.98
N PHE A 237 10.13 3.16 20.94
CA PHE A 237 9.76 3.94 19.77
C PHE A 237 8.81 5.08 20.11
N ARG A 238 7.75 4.84 20.89
CA ARG A 238 6.81 5.89 21.34
C ARG A 238 7.50 6.99 22.14
N LYS A 239 8.30 6.59 23.12
CA LYS A 239 9.04 7.51 24.01
C LYS A 239 9.93 8.47 23.23
N TYR A 240 10.80 7.92 22.38
CA TYR A 240 11.79 8.73 21.67
C TYR A 240 11.20 9.47 20.46
N SER A 241 10.24 8.86 19.75
CA SER A 241 9.54 9.55 18.66
C SER A 241 8.73 10.73 19.20
N GLY A 242 8.07 10.59 20.34
CA GLY A 242 7.38 11.70 21.01
C GLY A 242 8.35 12.83 21.39
N GLN A 243 9.53 12.49 21.93
CA GLN A 243 10.57 13.47 22.29
C GLN A 243 11.05 14.28 21.09
N TYR A 244 11.15 13.66 19.91
CA TYR A 244 11.67 14.30 18.69
C TYR A 244 10.58 14.73 17.70
N GLN A 245 9.31 14.61 18.07
CA GLN A 245 8.14 14.95 17.24
C GLN A 245 8.10 14.19 15.90
N LEU A 246 8.42 12.90 15.94
CA LEU A 246 8.35 11.96 14.82
C LEU A 246 7.22 10.95 15.04
N ASP A 247 6.69 10.39 13.96
CA ASP A 247 5.74 9.29 14.04
C ASP A 247 6.45 8.00 14.48
N TYR A 248 5.95 7.36 15.56
CA TYR A 248 6.60 6.18 16.14
C TYR A 248 6.46 4.93 15.26
N LEU A 249 5.37 4.82 14.50
CA LEU A 249 5.19 3.71 13.56
C LEU A 249 6.15 3.84 12.38
N LEU A 250 6.36 5.07 11.89
CA LEU A 250 7.37 5.34 10.86
C LEU A 250 8.78 4.96 11.34
N MET A 251 9.11 5.31 12.57
CA MET A 251 10.42 4.97 13.15
C MET A 251 10.57 3.46 13.37
N ALA A 252 9.51 2.78 13.81
CA ALA A 252 9.51 1.32 13.92
C ALA A 252 9.63 0.63 12.54
N ALA A 253 8.96 1.15 11.52
CA ALA A 253 9.07 0.67 10.15
C ALA A 253 10.51 0.84 9.60
N GLN A 254 11.17 1.96 9.91
CA GLN A 254 12.59 2.17 9.60
C GLN A 254 13.46 1.11 10.27
N GLY A 255 13.28 0.88 11.58
CA GLY A 255 14.02 -0.16 12.31
C GLY A 255 13.75 -1.57 11.76
N TYR A 256 12.54 -1.85 11.32
CA TYR A 256 12.22 -3.11 10.64
C TYR A 256 12.95 -3.22 9.29
N GLN A 257 13.01 -2.15 8.52
CA GLN A 257 13.74 -2.11 7.25
C GLN A 257 15.25 -2.30 7.45
N GLU A 258 15.83 -1.73 8.50
CA GLU A 258 17.27 -1.81 8.81
C GLU A 258 17.71 -3.20 9.27
N SER A 259 16.96 -3.82 10.18
CA SER A 259 17.41 -5.05 10.87
C SER A 259 16.31 -6.10 11.08
N GLN A 260 15.06 -5.81 10.68
CA GLN A 260 13.88 -6.57 11.07
C GLN A 260 13.68 -6.60 12.60
N LEU A 261 13.90 -5.45 13.23
CA LEU A 261 13.85 -5.23 14.67
C LEU A 261 14.77 -6.21 15.44
N ASN A 262 15.95 -6.49 14.91
CA ASN A 262 16.91 -7.38 15.52
C ASN A 262 18.08 -6.59 16.14
N GLN A 263 18.16 -6.59 17.48
CA GLN A 263 19.24 -5.91 18.20
C GLN A 263 20.61 -6.54 17.96
N ASP A 264 20.67 -7.85 17.67
CA ASP A 264 21.93 -8.56 17.42
C ASP A 264 22.46 -8.38 15.99
N ALA A 265 21.70 -7.68 15.13
CA ALA A 265 22.09 -7.46 13.73
C ALA A 265 23.36 -6.61 13.65
N LYS A 266 24.29 -7.04 12.78
CA LYS A 266 25.52 -6.31 12.45
C LYS A 266 25.69 -6.26 10.93
N SER A 267 25.93 -5.07 10.39
CA SER A 267 26.26 -4.91 8.98
C SER A 267 27.74 -5.19 8.71
N HIS A 268 28.07 -5.43 7.46
CA HIS A 268 29.47 -5.63 7.03
C HIS A 268 30.36 -4.39 7.22
N VAL A 269 29.75 -3.21 7.35
CA VAL A 269 30.46 -1.94 7.60
C VAL A 269 30.48 -1.55 9.09
N GLY A 270 29.91 -2.39 9.98
CA GLY A 270 29.98 -2.21 11.43
C GLY A 270 28.80 -1.49 12.06
N ALA A 271 27.72 -1.22 11.33
CA ALA A 271 26.47 -0.75 11.93
C ALA A 271 25.82 -1.86 12.76
N ILE A 272 25.21 -1.53 13.91
CA ILE A 272 24.66 -2.50 14.86
C ILE A 272 23.24 -2.15 15.30
N GLY A 273 22.50 -3.20 15.68
CA GLY A 273 21.23 -3.12 16.38
C GLY A 273 20.03 -2.84 15.52
N VAL A 274 18.91 -2.58 16.19
CA VAL A 274 17.60 -2.36 15.59
C VAL A 274 17.62 -1.29 14.50
N MET A 275 18.27 -0.16 14.76
CA MET A 275 18.31 0.99 13.86
C MET A 275 19.63 1.10 13.06
N GLN A 276 20.46 0.05 13.07
CA GLN A 276 21.73 -0.03 12.35
C GLN A 276 22.60 1.22 12.51
N ILE A 277 22.88 1.57 13.77
CA ILE A 277 23.68 2.75 14.12
C ILE A 277 25.17 2.41 14.12
N MET A 278 25.99 3.26 13.51
CA MET A 278 27.45 3.17 13.60
C MET A 278 27.91 3.54 15.01
N PRO A 279 28.92 2.83 15.61
CA PRO A 279 29.42 3.14 16.94
C PRO A 279 29.86 4.60 17.11
N ALA A 280 30.51 5.18 16.12
CA ALA A 280 30.89 6.60 16.12
C ALA A 280 29.66 7.52 16.22
N THR A 281 28.64 7.25 15.39
CA THR A 281 27.37 8.01 15.40
C THR A 281 26.67 7.92 16.76
N GLY A 282 26.62 6.72 17.37
CA GLY A 282 26.03 6.54 18.70
C GLY A 282 26.73 7.37 19.78
N LYS A 283 28.06 7.43 19.71
CA LYS A 283 28.87 8.25 20.61
C LYS A 283 28.62 9.76 20.39
N ASP A 284 28.62 10.21 19.13
CA ASP A 284 28.41 11.63 18.79
C ASP A 284 26.99 12.10 19.21
N LEU A 285 26.00 11.21 19.09
CA LEU A 285 24.63 11.49 19.53
C LEU A 285 24.46 11.45 21.06
N ASN A 286 25.43 10.95 21.81
CA ASN A 286 25.39 10.83 23.27
C ASN A 286 24.12 10.14 23.78
N VAL A 287 23.82 8.93 23.25
CA VAL A 287 22.60 8.16 23.55
C VAL A 287 22.86 6.94 24.44
N GLY A 288 24.09 6.78 24.91
CA GLY A 288 24.52 5.64 25.73
C GLY A 288 25.04 4.47 24.88
N ASP A 289 25.01 3.28 25.44
CA ASP A 289 25.51 2.06 24.81
C ASP A 289 24.53 1.53 23.76
N ILE A 290 24.82 1.75 22.49
CA ILE A 290 23.98 1.33 21.37
C ILE A 290 23.92 -0.20 21.13
N THR A 291 24.66 -1.00 21.93
CA THR A 291 24.46 -2.46 21.97
C THR A 291 23.19 -2.83 22.73
N GLN A 292 22.65 -1.89 23.51
CA GLN A 292 21.37 -2.04 24.20
C GLN A 292 20.23 -1.52 23.33
N THR A 293 19.12 -2.25 23.29
CA THR A 293 17.97 -1.97 22.41
C THR A 293 17.43 -0.54 22.59
N GLU A 294 17.25 -0.09 23.84
CA GLU A 294 16.71 1.25 24.10
C GLU A 294 17.64 2.34 23.58
N ALA A 295 18.94 2.27 23.89
CA ALA A 295 19.92 3.25 23.41
C ALA A 295 20.06 3.23 21.87
N ASN A 296 19.96 2.05 21.26
CA ASN A 296 19.99 1.91 19.81
C ASN A 296 18.79 2.58 19.14
N ILE A 297 17.58 2.32 19.64
CA ILE A 297 16.35 2.98 19.16
C ILE A 297 16.42 4.49 19.39
N HIS A 298 16.85 4.94 20.56
CA HIS A 298 17.06 6.35 20.86
C HIS A 298 18.01 7.00 19.84
N GLY A 299 19.15 6.36 19.58
CA GLY A 299 20.15 6.85 18.61
C GLY A 299 19.57 6.96 17.21
N GLY A 300 18.85 5.95 16.73
CA GLY A 300 18.24 5.94 15.43
C GLY A 300 17.16 7.01 15.27
N VAL A 301 16.26 7.12 16.22
CA VAL A 301 15.19 8.15 16.20
C VAL A 301 15.78 9.57 16.28
N LYS A 302 16.78 9.77 17.14
CA LYS A 302 17.48 11.07 17.23
C LYS A 302 18.19 11.45 15.94
N TYR A 303 18.84 10.46 15.28
CA TYR A 303 19.52 10.67 14.01
C TYR A 303 18.56 11.04 12.87
N MET A 304 17.36 10.46 12.84
CA MET A 304 16.35 10.75 11.82
C MET A 304 15.74 12.16 11.91
N ARG A 305 16.00 12.89 12.97
CA ARG A 305 15.56 14.28 13.13
C ARG A 305 16.41 15.28 12.30
N PHE A 306 17.67 14.96 12.01
CA PHE A 306 18.60 15.81 11.27
C PHE A 306 18.46 15.63 9.77
#